data_02f864cad4c489bd80155410e7d69bf7
#
_entry.id   02f864cad4c489bd80155410e7d69bf7
#
_cell.length_a   1.000
_cell.length_b   1.000
_cell.length_c   1.000
_cell.angle_alpha   90.00
_cell.angle_beta   90.00
_cell.angle_gamma   90.00
#
_symmetry.space_group_name_H-M   'P 1'
#
loop_
_entity.id
_entity.type
_entity.pdbx_description
1 polymer ?
#
loop_
_entity_poly.entity_id
_entity_poly.type
_entity_poly.pdbx_seq_one_letter_code
_entity_poly.pdbx_strand_id
1 'polypeptide(L)'
;MYHTMKARYLLVLFALLVALPQAMNAKKKKEVSIQLYSVRDVINKGTDLNVVLKDLAEMGYTSIEAANYDNGKFYGKTPEEFKSAVEKAGMTVLSSHCSRGLSGEEVASGDFSESLKWWDQSIAAHKAAGMKYIVNPGIGVPKTMKEMKMYCDYFNEIGKRCQQNGMKFGYHNHAHEFQKVEDKAVMLDYIIENTNPEYVFFQMDVYWIVRGQHSP
;
A
#
# COMPACT_ATOMS: atom_id res chain seq x y z
N MET A 1 40.56 51.42 -4.09
CA MET A 1 39.40 50.80 -3.39
C MET A 1 38.45 50.02 -4.29
N TYR A 2 38.43 50.22 -5.61
CA TYR A 2 37.54 49.53 -6.58
C TYR A 2 38.04 48.12 -7.03
N HIS A 3 39.33 47.81 -6.92
CA HIS A 3 39.88 46.52 -7.35
C HIS A 3 39.62 45.35 -6.36
N THR A 4 39.52 45.67 -5.08
CA THR A 4 39.30 44.61 -4.03
C THR A 4 37.87 44.14 -3.95
N MET A 5 36.88 44.93 -4.38
CA MET A 5 35.47 44.51 -4.43
C MET A 5 35.20 43.51 -5.55
N LYS A 6 35.77 43.71 -6.75
CA LYS A 6 35.56 42.79 -7.90
C LYS A 6 36.11 41.38 -7.61
N ALA A 7 37.24 41.25 -6.91
CA ALA A 7 37.83 39.96 -6.55
C ALA A 7 36.96 39.19 -5.52
N ARG A 8 36.32 39.90 -4.59
CA ARG A 8 35.42 39.26 -3.60
C ARG A 8 34.12 38.70 -4.23
N TYR A 9 33.54 39.42 -5.21
CA TYR A 9 32.37 38.93 -5.93
C TYR A 9 32.70 37.75 -6.84
N LEU A 10 33.88 37.71 -7.45
CA LEU A 10 34.33 36.58 -8.27
C LEU A 10 34.54 35.31 -7.43
N LEU A 11 35.10 35.45 -6.22
CA LEU A 11 35.30 34.32 -5.30
C LEU A 11 33.97 33.76 -4.77
N VAL A 12 32.98 34.61 -4.49
CA VAL A 12 31.64 34.18 -4.06
C VAL A 12 30.87 33.50 -5.20
N LEU A 13 31.00 34.03 -6.45
CA LEU A 13 30.38 33.36 -7.61
C LEU A 13 31.04 32.02 -7.92
N PHE A 14 32.35 31.89 -7.75
CA PHE A 14 33.06 30.63 -7.97
C PHE A 14 32.72 29.58 -6.90
N ALA A 15 32.55 29.98 -5.63
CA ALA A 15 32.11 29.11 -4.55
C ALA A 15 30.67 28.62 -4.75
N LEU A 16 29.78 29.46 -5.30
CA LEU A 16 28.40 29.06 -5.66
C LEU A 16 28.34 28.10 -6.86
N LEU A 17 29.23 28.27 -7.85
CA LEU A 17 29.32 27.40 -9.03
C LEU A 17 29.93 26.03 -8.73
N VAL A 18 30.78 25.89 -7.71
CA VAL A 18 31.37 24.60 -7.30
C VAL A 18 30.41 23.80 -6.37
N ALA A 19 29.53 24.51 -5.65
CA ALA A 19 28.53 23.85 -4.77
C ALA A 19 27.33 23.26 -5.53
N LEU A 20 27.02 23.74 -6.74
CA LEU A 20 25.89 23.30 -7.55
C LEU A 20 25.99 21.86 -8.11
N PRO A 21 27.16 21.33 -8.51
CA PRO A 21 27.23 19.97 -9.03
C PRO A 21 27.10 18.85 -7.99
N GLN A 22 27.37 19.14 -6.71
CA GLN A 22 27.27 18.11 -5.66
C GLN A 22 25.82 17.85 -5.20
N ALA A 23 24.92 18.82 -5.35
CA ALA A 23 23.50 18.64 -5.03
C ALA A 23 22.73 17.86 -6.12
N MET A 24 23.27 17.78 -7.36
CA MET A 24 22.58 17.12 -8.49
C MET A 24 22.87 15.63 -8.64
N ASN A 25 23.80 15.05 -7.86
CA ASN A 25 24.20 13.64 -7.96
C ASN A 25 23.86 12.80 -6.72
N ALA A 26 22.98 13.24 -5.86
CA ALA A 26 22.40 12.32 -4.89
C ALA A 26 21.52 11.32 -5.66
N LYS A 27 22.10 10.17 -6.05
CA LYS A 27 21.33 9.04 -6.58
C LYS A 27 20.17 8.82 -5.62
N LYS A 28 18.93 9.07 -6.11
CA LYS A 28 17.71 8.73 -5.34
C LYS A 28 17.90 7.31 -4.83
N LYS A 29 18.00 7.15 -3.51
CA LYS A 29 18.13 5.83 -2.89
C LYS A 29 16.93 5.03 -3.38
N LYS A 30 17.17 3.87 -3.98
CA LYS A 30 16.11 3.03 -4.52
C LYS A 30 15.21 2.62 -3.35
N GLU A 31 13.92 2.94 -3.43
CA GLU A 31 12.96 2.47 -2.43
C GLU A 31 12.76 0.97 -2.63
N VAL A 32 13.01 0.20 -1.59
CA VAL A 32 12.75 -1.25 -1.54
C VAL A 32 11.83 -1.49 -0.36
N SER A 33 10.62 -1.93 -0.63
CA SER A 33 9.64 -2.28 0.39
C SER A 33 9.58 -3.77 0.62
N ILE A 34 9.26 -4.18 1.86
CA ILE A 34 8.95 -5.56 2.19
C ILE A 34 7.57 -5.64 2.83
N GLN A 35 6.78 -6.63 2.41
CA GLN A 35 5.55 -6.98 3.09
C GLN A 35 5.88 -7.82 4.34
N LEU A 36 5.41 -7.40 5.50
CA LEU A 36 5.67 -8.11 6.77
C LEU A 36 5.06 -9.51 6.83
N TYR A 37 4.13 -9.84 5.92
CA TYR A 37 3.64 -11.21 5.76
C TYR A 37 4.76 -12.19 5.35
N SER A 38 5.78 -11.72 4.65
CA SER A 38 6.95 -12.53 4.26
C SER A 38 7.78 -13.02 5.45
N VAL A 39 7.69 -12.32 6.59
CA VAL A 39 8.38 -12.66 7.84
C VAL A 39 7.40 -13.02 8.98
N ARG A 40 6.14 -13.32 8.62
CA ARG A 40 5.08 -13.65 9.57
C ARG A 40 5.43 -14.77 10.54
N ASP A 41 6.18 -15.77 10.08
CA ASP A 41 6.56 -16.91 10.90
C ASP A 41 7.49 -16.52 12.06
N VAL A 42 8.35 -15.52 11.84
CA VAL A 42 9.24 -14.97 12.87
C VAL A 42 8.42 -14.14 13.87
N ILE A 43 7.49 -13.31 13.37
CA ILE A 43 6.60 -12.49 14.19
C ILE A 43 5.68 -13.38 15.02
N ASN A 44 5.05 -14.39 14.42
CA ASN A 44 4.10 -15.29 15.08
C ASN A 44 4.76 -16.20 16.15
N LYS A 45 6.07 -16.44 16.03
CA LYS A 45 6.85 -17.14 17.08
C LYS A 45 7.15 -16.26 18.31
N GLY A 46 6.70 -15.00 18.30
CA GLY A 46 6.83 -14.09 19.43
C GLY A 46 8.10 -13.23 19.41
N THR A 47 8.83 -13.17 18.29
CA THR A 47 9.94 -12.21 18.15
C THR A 47 9.40 -10.78 18.23
N ASP A 48 10.05 -9.94 19.04
CA ASP A 48 9.66 -8.54 19.16
C ASP A 48 9.70 -7.84 17.79
N LEU A 49 8.62 -7.15 17.45
CA LEU A 49 8.48 -6.46 16.17
C LEU A 49 9.60 -5.44 15.95
N ASN A 50 10.10 -4.77 17.00
CA ASN A 50 11.18 -3.80 16.86
C ASN A 50 12.50 -4.47 16.42
N VAL A 51 12.75 -5.71 16.87
CA VAL A 51 13.90 -6.51 16.44
C VAL A 51 13.76 -6.85 14.96
N VAL A 52 12.58 -7.35 14.55
CA VAL A 52 12.30 -7.68 13.13
C VAL A 52 12.48 -6.46 12.23
N LEU A 53 11.93 -5.31 12.64
CA LEU A 53 12.03 -4.07 11.86
C LEU A 53 13.49 -3.59 11.73
N LYS A 54 14.28 -3.70 12.80
CA LYS A 54 15.70 -3.36 12.78
C LYS A 54 16.46 -4.26 11.81
N ASP A 55 16.28 -5.58 11.88
CA ASP A 55 16.94 -6.53 11.00
C ASP A 55 16.60 -6.27 9.53
N LEU A 56 15.33 -5.98 9.22
CA LEU A 56 14.90 -5.64 7.88
C LEU A 56 15.56 -4.33 7.36
N ALA A 57 15.68 -3.32 8.21
CA ALA A 57 16.36 -2.08 7.86
C ALA A 57 17.86 -2.31 7.60
N GLU A 58 18.53 -3.16 8.39
CA GLU A 58 19.94 -3.56 8.20
C GLU A 58 20.14 -4.35 6.91
N MET A 59 19.13 -5.12 6.46
CA MET A 59 19.12 -5.78 5.15
C MET A 59 18.92 -4.79 3.98
N GLY A 60 18.61 -3.53 4.25
CA GLY A 60 18.50 -2.47 3.24
C GLY A 60 17.08 -2.13 2.79
N TYR A 61 16.06 -2.68 3.40
CA TYR A 61 14.68 -2.25 3.16
C TYR A 61 14.46 -0.82 3.67
N THR A 62 13.70 -0.04 2.91
CA THR A 62 13.45 1.39 3.21
C THR A 62 12.02 1.66 3.63
N SER A 63 11.13 0.72 3.36
CA SER A 63 9.71 0.82 3.72
C SER A 63 9.11 -0.57 3.96
N ILE A 64 7.96 -0.58 4.62
CA ILE A 64 7.22 -1.81 4.85
C ILE A 64 5.77 -1.70 4.35
N GLU A 65 5.20 -2.85 4.02
CA GLU A 65 3.77 -3.05 3.89
C GLU A 65 3.29 -3.91 5.07
N ALA A 66 2.37 -3.37 5.89
CA ALA A 66 1.76 -4.13 6.97
C ALA A 66 0.80 -5.20 6.40
N ALA A 67 0.60 -6.29 7.15
CA ALA A 67 -0.34 -7.36 6.77
C ALA A 67 -1.12 -7.89 7.99
N ASN A 68 -1.25 -7.05 9.00
CA ASN A 68 -1.99 -7.35 10.21
C ASN A 68 -2.66 -6.06 10.69
N TYR A 69 -3.93 -5.90 10.30
CA TYR A 69 -4.79 -4.84 10.82
C TYR A 69 -5.97 -5.49 11.54
N ASP A 70 -6.15 -5.14 12.80
CA ASP A 70 -7.26 -5.62 13.61
C ASP A 70 -7.73 -4.53 14.57
N ASN A 71 -9.03 -4.21 14.52
CA ASN A 71 -9.70 -3.30 15.44
C ASN A 71 -8.95 -1.98 15.68
N GLY A 72 -8.48 -1.32 14.63
CA GLY A 72 -7.76 -0.06 14.68
C GLY A 72 -6.28 -0.17 15.05
N LYS A 73 -5.72 -1.38 15.14
CA LYS A 73 -4.34 -1.64 15.52
C LYS A 73 -3.55 -2.37 14.44
N PHE A 74 -2.23 -2.21 14.46
CA PHE A 74 -1.27 -2.91 13.62
C PHE A 74 -0.30 -3.69 14.53
N TYR A 75 -0.29 -5.00 14.43
CA TYR A 75 0.55 -5.87 15.29
C TYR A 75 0.36 -5.56 16.79
N GLY A 76 -0.89 -5.30 17.20
CA GLY A 76 -1.27 -4.97 18.58
C GLY A 76 -0.93 -3.55 19.04
N LYS A 77 -0.27 -2.73 18.20
CA LYS A 77 0.11 -1.33 18.49
C LYS A 77 -0.96 -0.37 17.94
N THR A 78 -1.10 0.81 18.57
CA THR A 78 -1.86 1.90 17.96
C THR A 78 -1.20 2.33 16.63
N PRO A 79 -1.92 3.02 15.73
CA PRO A 79 -1.34 3.53 14.48
C PRO A 79 -0.07 4.35 14.69
N GLU A 80 -0.07 5.23 15.68
CA GLU A 80 1.04 6.12 16.02
C GLU A 80 2.24 5.34 16.60
N GLU A 81 1.98 4.37 17.49
CA GLU A 81 3.01 3.49 18.05
C GLU A 81 3.65 2.63 16.96
N PHE A 82 2.85 2.09 16.04
CA PHE A 82 3.34 1.31 14.91
C PHE A 82 4.21 2.17 13.98
N LYS A 83 3.72 3.34 13.60
CA LYS A 83 4.47 4.32 12.81
C LYS A 83 5.81 4.65 13.46
N SER A 84 5.78 5.00 14.75
CA SER A 84 6.99 5.33 15.52
C SER A 84 8.00 4.17 15.57
N ALA A 85 7.54 2.92 15.70
CA ALA A 85 8.41 1.74 15.69
C ALA A 85 9.13 1.58 14.35
N VAL A 86 8.41 1.73 13.22
CA VAL A 86 8.97 1.63 11.87
C VAL A 86 9.95 2.78 11.59
N GLU A 87 9.59 4.01 11.97
CA GLU A 87 10.45 5.18 11.79
C GLU A 87 11.73 5.11 12.64
N LYS A 88 11.67 4.59 13.86
CA LYS A 88 12.85 4.35 14.70
C LYS A 88 13.82 3.32 14.11
N ALA A 89 13.31 2.37 13.33
CA ALA A 89 14.14 1.44 12.57
C ALA A 89 14.74 2.06 11.29
N GLY A 90 14.40 3.32 10.95
CA GLY A 90 14.91 4.01 9.77
C GLY A 90 14.12 3.73 8.48
N MET A 91 12.92 3.17 8.60
CA MET A 91 12.02 2.86 7.49
C MET A 91 10.76 3.72 7.53
N THR A 92 9.93 3.62 6.49
CA THR A 92 8.60 4.24 6.43
C THR A 92 7.50 3.19 6.30
N VAL A 93 6.31 3.51 6.81
CA VAL A 93 5.11 2.67 6.60
C VAL A 93 4.50 3.10 5.27
N LEU A 94 4.63 2.26 4.24
CA LEU A 94 4.17 2.61 2.89
C LEU A 94 2.71 2.25 2.69
N SER A 95 2.34 1.03 3.05
CA SER A 95 1.03 0.44 2.76
C SER A 95 0.62 -0.62 3.78
N SER A 96 -0.59 -1.12 3.62
CA SER A 96 -1.09 -2.28 4.36
C SER A 96 -1.99 -3.14 3.49
N HIS A 97 -1.85 -4.45 3.60
CA HIS A 97 -2.90 -5.37 3.23
C HIS A 97 -4.02 -5.29 4.27
N CYS A 98 -5.22 -4.95 3.81
CA CYS A 98 -6.39 -4.81 4.65
C CYS A 98 -7.65 -5.15 3.85
N SER A 99 -8.52 -5.98 4.40
CA SER A 99 -9.77 -6.37 3.75
C SER A 99 -10.92 -6.44 4.73
N ARG A 100 -12.10 -6.22 4.21
CA ARG A 100 -13.37 -6.56 4.80
C ARG A 100 -14.27 -7.13 3.72
N GLY A 101 -14.59 -8.42 3.81
CA GLY A 101 -15.55 -9.06 2.93
C GLY A 101 -16.97 -8.57 3.24
N LEU A 102 -17.84 -8.63 2.24
CA LEU A 102 -19.27 -8.37 2.42
C LEU A 102 -19.93 -9.55 3.16
N SER A 103 -20.83 -9.26 4.07
CA SER A 103 -21.66 -10.26 4.72
C SER A 103 -22.69 -10.85 3.74
N GLY A 104 -23.27 -12.01 4.06
CA GLY A 104 -24.33 -12.59 3.24
C GLY A 104 -25.57 -11.68 3.12
N GLU A 105 -25.86 -10.86 4.13
CA GLU A 105 -26.95 -9.89 4.11
C GLU A 105 -26.63 -8.72 3.17
N GLU A 106 -25.42 -8.18 3.22
CA GLU A 106 -24.95 -7.13 2.31
C GLU A 106 -24.96 -7.63 0.85
N VAL A 107 -24.53 -8.88 0.62
CA VAL A 107 -24.60 -9.50 -0.71
C VAL A 107 -26.03 -9.66 -1.19
N ALA A 108 -26.96 -10.05 -0.33
CA ALA A 108 -28.36 -10.27 -0.70
C ALA A 108 -29.10 -8.94 -0.97
N SER A 109 -28.88 -7.93 -0.12
CA SER A 109 -29.54 -6.61 -0.22
C SER A 109 -28.89 -5.71 -1.25
N GLY A 110 -27.57 -5.83 -1.48
CA GLY A 110 -26.77 -4.88 -2.24
C GLY A 110 -26.45 -3.59 -1.44
N ASP A 111 -26.76 -3.57 -0.15
CA ASP A 111 -26.42 -2.47 0.75
C ASP A 111 -25.21 -2.84 1.60
N PHE A 112 -24.07 -2.21 1.33
CA PHE A 112 -22.80 -2.41 2.04
C PHE A 112 -22.42 -1.22 2.95
N SER A 113 -23.42 -0.47 3.43
CA SER A 113 -23.22 0.71 4.28
C SER A 113 -22.46 0.38 5.57
N GLU A 114 -22.71 -0.77 6.20
CA GLU A 114 -22.02 -1.18 7.42
C GLU A 114 -20.53 -1.49 7.15
N SER A 115 -20.24 -2.19 6.04
CA SER A 115 -18.85 -2.41 5.62
C SER A 115 -18.14 -1.10 5.31
N LEU A 116 -18.81 -0.13 4.70
CA LEU A 116 -18.23 1.20 4.42
C LEU A 116 -17.96 2.00 5.69
N LYS A 117 -18.81 1.92 6.72
CA LYS A 117 -18.53 2.53 8.04
C LYS A 117 -17.25 1.95 8.68
N TRP A 118 -17.07 0.64 8.56
CA TRP A 118 -15.84 0.01 9.02
C TRP A 118 -14.63 0.51 8.23
N TRP A 119 -14.77 0.68 6.91
CA TRP A 119 -13.70 1.24 6.08
C TRP A 119 -13.35 2.67 6.46
N ASP A 120 -14.32 3.51 6.82
CA ASP A 120 -14.04 4.87 7.29
C ASP A 120 -13.13 4.86 8.54
N GLN A 121 -13.38 3.96 9.48
CA GLN A 121 -12.53 3.77 10.67
C GLN A 121 -11.15 3.21 10.30
N SER A 122 -11.11 2.21 9.42
CA SER A 122 -9.88 1.60 8.93
C SER A 122 -9.00 2.63 8.21
N ILE A 123 -9.57 3.41 7.29
CA ILE A 123 -8.87 4.48 6.55
C ILE A 123 -8.26 5.51 7.51
N ALA A 124 -9.01 5.92 8.54
CA ALA A 124 -8.51 6.84 9.56
C ALA A 124 -7.28 6.28 10.30
N ALA A 125 -7.31 4.99 10.70
CA ALA A 125 -6.21 4.32 11.36
C ALA A 125 -4.97 4.19 10.44
N HIS A 126 -5.18 3.82 9.17
CA HIS A 126 -4.09 3.72 8.18
C HIS A 126 -3.44 5.08 7.92
N LYS A 127 -4.25 6.13 7.83
CA LYS A 127 -3.76 7.51 7.69
C LYS A 127 -2.93 7.95 8.89
N ALA A 128 -3.38 7.66 10.11
CA ALA A 128 -2.65 7.95 11.35
C ALA A 128 -1.31 7.19 11.42
N ALA A 129 -1.26 5.95 10.90
CA ALA A 129 -0.03 5.19 10.74
C ALA A 129 0.91 5.74 9.64
N GLY A 130 0.51 6.78 8.90
CA GLY A 130 1.33 7.42 7.87
C GLY A 130 1.34 6.70 6.51
N MET A 131 0.43 5.77 6.30
CA MET A 131 0.33 4.99 5.07
C MET A 131 -0.21 5.83 3.90
N LYS A 132 0.28 5.51 2.70
CA LYS A 132 -0.18 6.11 1.43
C LYS A 132 -1.17 5.22 0.71
N TYR A 133 -1.10 3.92 0.93
CA TYR A 133 -1.87 2.92 0.21
C TYR A 133 -2.53 1.94 1.18
N ILE A 134 -3.74 1.53 0.84
CA ILE A 134 -4.42 0.37 1.41
C ILE A 134 -4.69 -0.60 0.27
N VAL A 135 -4.32 -1.84 0.43
CA VAL A 135 -4.45 -2.86 -0.61
C VAL A 135 -5.34 -3.98 -0.11
N ASN A 136 -6.42 -4.26 -0.84
CA ASN A 136 -7.23 -5.46 -0.58
C ASN A 136 -6.45 -6.69 -1.11
N PRO A 137 -6.11 -7.66 -0.25
CA PRO A 137 -5.33 -8.82 -0.66
C PRO A 137 -6.13 -9.88 -1.43
N GLY A 138 -7.31 -9.54 -1.92
CA GLY A 138 -8.18 -10.43 -2.67
C GLY A 138 -9.52 -10.68 -2.00
N ILE A 139 -10.42 -11.25 -2.77
CA ILE A 139 -11.72 -11.79 -2.34
C ILE A 139 -11.83 -13.23 -2.84
N GLY A 140 -12.71 -14.02 -2.25
CA GLY A 140 -13.06 -15.32 -2.81
C GLY A 140 -13.70 -15.19 -4.20
N VAL A 141 -13.71 -16.27 -4.98
CA VAL A 141 -14.36 -16.26 -6.31
C VAL A 141 -15.86 -16.03 -6.13
N PRO A 142 -16.41 -14.92 -6.65
CA PRO A 142 -17.83 -14.65 -6.59
C PRO A 142 -18.65 -15.75 -7.29
N LYS A 143 -19.82 -16.07 -6.77
CA LYS A 143 -20.67 -17.12 -7.34
C LYS A 143 -21.38 -16.68 -8.63
N THR A 144 -21.62 -15.38 -8.80
CA THR A 144 -22.37 -14.83 -9.93
C THR A 144 -21.73 -13.54 -10.43
N MET A 145 -22.02 -13.21 -11.70
CA MET A 145 -21.62 -11.93 -12.29
C MET A 145 -22.24 -10.72 -11.56
N LYS A 146 -23.45 -10.90 -10.97
CA LYS A 146 -24.07 -9.87 -10.15
C LYS A 146 -23.25 -9.59 -8.89
N GLU A 147 -22.81 -10.63 -8.20
CA GLU A 147 -21.95 -10.52 -7.02
C GLU A 147 -20.61 -9.89 -7.38
N MET A 148 -20.02 -10.29 -8.50
CA MET A 148 -18.75 -9.72 -8.97
C MET A 148 -18.86 -8.22 -9.28
N LYS A 149 -19.94 -7.80 -9.96
CA LYS A 149 -20.24 -6.37 -10.20
C LYS A 149 -20.35 -5.60 -8.89
N MET A 150 -21.02 -6.18 -7.89
CA MET A 150 -21.20 -5.56 -6.58
C MET A 150 -19.85 -5.35 -5.86
N TYR A 151 -18.92 -6.30 -5.95
CA TYR A 151 -17.56 -6.09 -5.42
C TYR A 151 -16.83 -4.96 -6.15
N CYS A 152 -16.99 -4.82 -7.47
CA CYS A 152 -16.41 -3.68 -8.22
C CYS A 152 -16.97 -2.33 -7.72
N ASP A 153 -18.29 -2.25 -7.51
CA ASP A 153 -18.92 -1.05 -6.97
C ASP A 153 -18.44 -0.76 -5.55
N TYR A 154 -18.31 -1.78 -4.72
CA TYR A 154 -17.77 -1.68 -3.36
C TYR A 154 -16.33 -1.17 -3.35
N PHE A 155 -15.46 -1.68 -4.22
CA PHE A 155 -14.07 -1.22 -4.34
C PHE A 155 -13.99 0.23 -4.80
N ASN A 156 -14.85 0.65 -5.75
CA ASN A 156 -14.95 2.04 -6.17
C ASN A 156 -15.30 2.96 -5.00
N GLU A 157 -16.27 2.57 -4.16
CA GLU A 157 -16.66 3.35 -2.99
C GLU A 157 -15.55 3.42 -1.93
N ILE A 158 -14.83 2.32 -1.68
CA ILE A 158 -13.66 2.33 -0.78
C ILE A 158 -12.56 3.25 -1.35
N GLY A 159 -12.25 3.10 -2.63
CA GLY A 159 -11.21 3.91 -3.28
C GLY A 159 -11.51 5.41 -3.27
N LYS A 160 -12.77 5.78 -3.50
CA LYS A 160 -13.23 7.17 -3.38
C LYS A 160 -13.03 7.73 -1.97
N ARG A 161 -13.34 6.93 -0.92
CA ARG A 161 -13.11 7.31 0.49
C ARG A 161 -11.64 7.45 0.81
N CYS A 162 -10.79 6.52 0.31
CA CYS A 162 -9.34 6.64 0.43
C CYS A 162 -8.82 7.93 -0.21
N GLN A 163 -9.26 8.25 -1.43
CA GLN A 163 -8.87 9.47 -2.13
C GLN A 163 -9.26 10.74 -1.36
N GLN A 164 -10.47 10.81 -0.80
CA GLN A 164 -10.93 11.92 0.05
C GLN A 164 -10.06 12.11 1.30
N ASN A 165 -9.37 11.06 1.74
CA ASN A 165 -8.44 11.08 2.87
C ASN A 165 -6.97 11.25 2.46
N GLY A 166 -6.69 11.48 1.17
CA GLY A 166 -5.33 11.63 0.63
C GLY A 166 -4.57 10.32 0.50
N MET A 167 -5.27 9.19 0.47
CA MET A 167 -4.76 7.84 0.32
C MET A 167 -5.22 7.22 -1.00
N LYS A 168 -4.64 6.08 -1.38
CA LYS A 168 -5.06 5.30 -2.54
C LYS A 168 -5.47 3.90 -2.10
N PHE A 169 -6.47 3.35 -2.77
CA PHE A 169 -6.93 1.99 -2.58
C PHE A 169 -6.54 1.13 -3.77
N GLY A 170 -6.11 -0.11 -3.53
CA GLY A 170 -5.74 -1.05 -4.58
C GLY A 170 -6.22 -2.47 -4.32
N TYR A 171 -6.14 -3.29 -5.37
CA TYR A 171 -6.41 -4.71 -5.34
C TYR A 171 -5.14 -5.50 -5.64
N HIS A 172 -4.87 -6.55 -4.86
CA HIS A 172 -3.75 -7.48 -5.05
C HIS A 172 -4.29 -8.82 -5.54
N ASN A 173 -3.70 -9.35 -6.60
CA ASN A 173 -4.12 -10.60 -7.20
C ASN A 173 -3.42 -11.82 -6.60
N HIS A 174 -4.13 -12.94 -6.62
CA HIS A 174 -3.63 -14.29 -6.46
C HIS A 174 -3.86 -15.11 -7.74
N ALA A 175 -3.78 -16.44 -7.65
CA ALA A 175 -4.01 -17.32 -8.79
C ALA A 175 -5.49 -17.57 -9.09
N HIS A 176 -6.37 -17.46 -8.09
CA HIS A 176 -7.77 -17.81 -8.26
C HIS A 176 -8.56 -16.77 -9.06
N GLU A 177 -8.08 -15.53 -9.14
CA GLU A 177 -8.72 -14.48 -9.95
C GLU A 177 -8.61 -14.73 -11.47
N PHE A 178 -7.79 -15.69 -11.90
CA PHE A 178 -7.73 -16.12 -13.29
C PHE A 178 -8.83 -17.12 -13.66
N GLN A 179 -9.69 -17.51 -12.72
CA GLN A 179 -10.86 -18.33 -12.99
C GLN A 179 -11.99 -17.50 -13.58
N LYS A 180 -12.84 -18.15 -14.36
CA LYS A 180 -14.08 -17.57 -14.88
C LYS A 180 -15.19 -17.63 -13.85
N VAL A 181 -15.97 -16.58 -13.76
CA VAL A 181 -17.22 -16.55 -13.00
C VAL A 181 -18.36 -16.85 -13.95
N GLU A 182 -19.22 -17.82 -13.62
CA GLU A 182 -20.32 -18.32 -14.44
C GLU A 182 -19.90 -18.68 -15.91
N ASP A 183 -18.66 -19.10 -16.12
CA ASP A 183 -18.06 -19.32 -17.45
C ASP A 183 -18.10 -18.13 -18.41
N LYS A 184 -18.37 -16.91 -17.90
CA LYS A 184 -18.57 -15.70 -18.69
C LYS A 184 -17.33 -14.83 -18.79
N ALA A 185 -16.71 -14.49 -17.64
CA ALA A 185 -15.58 -13.59 -17.60
C ALA A 185 -14.51 -14.05 -16.61
N VAL A 186 -13.25 -13.83 -16.94
CA VAL A 186 -12.13 -13.98 -16.00
C VAL A 186 -12.28 -12.93 -14.91
N MET A 187 -12.19 -13.35 -13.64
CA MET A 187 -12.48 -12.49 -12.51
C MET A 187 -11.57 -11.25 -12.47
N LEU A 188 -10.25 -11.41 -12.67
CA LEU A 188 -9.30 -10.29 -12.63
C LEU A 188 -9.58 -9.29 -13.74
N ASP A 189 -9.78 -9.77 -14.97
CA ASP A 189 -10.06 -8.91 -16.12
C ASP A 189 -11.33 -8.08 -15.86
N TYR A 190 -12.37 -8.75 -15.35
CA TYR A 190 -13.62 -8.07 -15.03
C TYR A 190 -13.44 -6.99 -13.95
N ILE A 191 -12.66 -7.27 -12.90
CA ILE A 191 -12.37 -6.27 -11.85
C ILE A 191 -11.64 -5.07 -12.45
N ILE A 192 -10.65 -5.29 -13.31
CA ILE A 192 -9.89 -4.24 -13.99
C ILE A 192 -10.82 -3.36 -14.84
N GLU A 193 -11.69 -3.98 -15.63
CA GLU A 193 -12.59 -3.29 -16.57
C GLU A 193 -13.74 -2.56 -15.88
N ASN A 194 -14.16 -3.02 -14.70
CA ASN A 194 -15.36 -2.50 -14.00
C ASN A 194 -15.05 -1.69 -12.74
N THR A 195 -13.77 -1.42 -12.46
CA THR A 195 -13.36 -0.46 -11.41
C THR A 195 -12.84 0.83 -12.03
N ASN A 196 -13.05 1.95 -11.34
CA ASN A 196 -12.58 3.24 -11.80
C ASN A 196 -11.06 3.38 -11.50
N PRO A 197 -10.19 3.59 -12.52
CA PRO A 197 -8.75 3.72 -12.32
C PRO A 197 -8.33 4.96 -11.50
N GLU A 198 -9.22 5.93 -11.31
CA GLU A 198 -8.99 7.04 -10.39
C GLU A 198 -9.09 6.61 -8.92
N TYR A 199 -9.84 5.54 -8.63
CA TYR A 199 -10.13 5.07 -7.27
C TYR A 199 -9.39 3.78 -6.92
N VAL A 200 -9.20 2.87 -7.90
CA VAL A 200 -8.65 1.54 -7.66
C VAL A 200 -7.42 1.32 -8.53
N PHE A 201 -6.26 1.09 -7.90
CA PHE A 201 -5.06 0.63 -8.60
C PHE A 201 -4.86 -0.87 -8.39
N PHE A 202 -3.96 -1.48 -9.17
CA PHE A 202 -3.64 -2.90 -9.04
C PHE A 202 -2.21 -3.08 -8.54
N GLN A 203 -2.07 -3.84 -7.45
CA GLN A 203 -0.79 -4.34 -6.96
C GLN A 203 -0.59 -5.73 -7.56
N MET A 204 0.17 -5.79 -8.64
CA MET A 204 0.40 -7.04 -9.38
C MET A 204 1.37 -7.96 -8.62
N ASP A 205 0.91 -9.16 -8.25
CA ASP A 205 1.75 -10.23 -7.75
C ASP A 205 2.16 -11.18 -8.88
N VAL A 206 3.40 -11.05 -9.33
CA VAL A 206 3.96 -11.81 -10.45
C VAL A 206 4.02 -13.31 -10.16
N TYR A 207 4.31 -13.70 -8.92
CA TYR A 207 4.34 -15.11 -8.52
C TYR A 207 2.97 -15.77 -8.73
N TRP A 208 1.90 -15.10 -8.30
CA TRP A 208 0.55 -15.63 -8.43
C TRP A 208 0.04 -15.61 -9.87
N ILE A 209 0.48 -14.67 -10.71
CA ILE A 209 0.18 -14.68 -12.15
C ILE A 209 0.76 -15.96 -12.78
N VAL A 210 2.03 -16.23 -12.54
CA VAL A 210 2.69 -17.45 -13.06
C VAL A 210 2.03 -18.71 -12.51
N ARG A 211 1.66 -18.73 -11.21
CA ARG A 211 0.94 -19.86 -10.60
C ARG A 211 -0.47 -20.04 -11.16
N GLY A 212 -1.12 -18.99 -11.61
CA GLY A 212 -2.39 -19.01 -12.33
C GLY A 212 -2.26 -19.44 -13.79
N GLN A 213 -1.05 -19.80 -14.27
CA GLN A 213 -0.73 -20.21 -15.64
C GLN A 213 -0.94 -19.10 -16.68
N HIS A 214 -0.70 -17.86 -16.28
CA HIS A 214 -0.72 -16.70 -17.17
C HIS A 214 0.68 -16.07 -17.29
N SER A 215 0.90 -15.33 -18.37
CA SER A 215 2.09 -14.49 -18.51
C SER A 215 1.89 -13.19 -17.73
N PRO A 216 2.93 -12.68 -17.05
CA PRO A 216 2.88 -11.37 -16.39
C PRO A 216 2.69 -10.23 -17.39
#